data_ea8ed67902a41bb62ea8f9cb660c744d
#
_entry.id   ea8ed67902a41bb62ea8f9cb660c744d
#
_cell.length_a   1.000
_cell.length_b   1.000
_cell.length_c   1.000
_cell.angle_alpha   90.00
_cell.angle_beta   90.00
_cell.angle_gamma   90.00
#
_symmetry.space_group_name_H-M   'P 1'
#
loop_
_entity.id
_entity.type
_entity.pdbx_description
1 polymer ?
#
loop_
_entity_poly.entity_id
_entity_poly.type
_entity_poly.pdbx_seq_one_letter_code
_entity_poly.pdbx_strand_id
1 'polypeptide(L)'
;MKKKVLAIVTAALIGTTAFAATASAASGTIDVISREDGSGTRGAFVELTGVEEKDADGNKVDNTTTNAITCNSTEVVLTTVAGDDYAIGYISLGALNDTVKALKIGGVEASEENINNGSYTLSRPFNIVTKDGISDVAQDFINYIMSEDGQKIISANKYIEVANSGAFTSTNPKGKIVVAGSSSVTPVMEKLIEAYKAINTNADIELQESDSTTGITSTSDGTCDIGMASRELKDTETALGLKATVIAMDGIAVIVNKNNPADDYTVDQVKNIFTGSAAKWEDVK
;
A
#
# COMPACT_ATOMS: atom_id res chain seq x y z
N MET A 1 68.04 47.91 30.49
CA MET A 1 67.68 46.53 30.82
C MET A 1 66.19 46.31 30.47
N LYS A 2 65.89 45.69 29.33
CA LYS A 2 64.51 45.43 28.87
C LYS A 2 64.22 43.96 29.09
N LYS A 3 63.31 43.66 30.03
CA LYS A 3 62.84 42.28 30.27
C LYS A 3 61.85 41.92 29.19
N LYS A 4 62.14 40.86 28.42
CA LYS A 4 61.22 40.22 27.50
C LYS A 4 60.37 39.25 28.29
N VAL A 5 59.04 39.44 28.26
CA VAL A 5 58.04 38.49 28.78
C VAL A 5 57.68 37.57 27.64
N LEU A 6 57.90 36.24 27.79
CA LEU A 6 57.56 35.20 26.88
C LEU A 6 56.14 34.72 27.24
N ALA A 7 55.15 34.97 26.40
CA ALA A 7 53.82 34.45 26.57
C ALA A 7 53.70 33.05 25.92
N ILE A 8 53.49 32.04 26.76
CA ILE A 8 53.19 30.67 26.33
C ILE A 8 51.69 30.59 26.02
N VAL A 9 51.37 30.46 24.76
CA VAL A 9 49.99 30.18 24.32
C VAL A 9 49.78 28.66 24.34
N THR A 10 49.07 28.18 25.33
CA THR A 10 48.62 26.78 25.39
C THR A 10 47.35 26.63 24.52
N ALA A 11 47.49 26.04 23.33
CA ALA A 11 46.36 25.65 22.51
C ALA A 11 45.70 24.39 23.09
N ALA A 12 44.53 24.55 23.69
CA ALA A 12 43.68 23.44 24.11
C ALA A 12 42.98 22.87 22.85
N LEU A 13 43.42 21.70 22.40
CA LEU A 13 42.66 20.90 21.43
C LEU A 13 41.41 20.37 22.14
N ILE A 14 40.27 20.97 21.87
CA ILE A 14 38.99 20.39 22.21
C ILE A 14 38.69 19.34 21.13
N GLY A 15 39.00 18.08 21.44
CA GLY A 15 38.59 16.94 20.64
C GLY A 15 37.05 16.77 20.74
N THR A 16 36.33 17.18 19.71
CA THR A 16 34.93 16.80 19.55
C THR A 16 34.87 15.30 19.21
N THR A 17 34.70 14.47 20.24
CA THR A 17 34.26 13.09 20.04
C THR A 17 32.83 13.15 19.52
N ALA A 18 32.70 13.00 18.23
CA ALA A 18 31.40 12.68 17.65
C ALA A 18 30.97 11.32 18.23
N PHE A 19 30.06 11.35 19.20
CA PHE A 19 29.30 10.17 19.57
C PHE A 19 28.45 9.84 18.34
N ALA A 20 28.89 8.89 17.52
CA ALA A 20 28.00 8.17 16.64
C ALA A 20 27.02 7.44 17.56
N ALA A 21 25.79 7.95 17.67
CA ALA A 21 24.70 7.23 18.25
C ALA A 21 24.52 5.99 17.37
N THR A 22 25.04 4.84 17.80
CA THR A 22 24.66 3.56 17.23
C THR A 22 23.19 3.42 17.58
N ALA A 23 22.32 3.58 16.58
CA ALA A 23 20.93 3.20 16.71
C ALA A 23 20.93 1.77 17.26
N SER A 24 20.34 1.58 18.45
CA SER A 24 20.22 0.24 19.04
C SER A 24 19.37 -0.55 18.06
N ALA A 25 19.90 -1.66 17.54
CA ALA A 25 19.10 -2.54 16.70
C ALA A 25 17.86 -2.99 17.50
N ALA A 26 16.74 -3.14 16.83
CA ALA A 26 15.58 -3.76 17.43
C ALA A 26 15.96 -5.15 17.97
N SER A 27 15.40 -5.55 19.09
CA SER A 27 15.66 -6.87 19.68
C SER A 27 14.36 -7.48 20.17
N GLY A 28 14.27 -8.81 20.12
CA GLY A 28 13.08 -9.57 20.53
C GLY A 28 12.38 -10.24 19.36
N THR A 29 11.34 -11.00 19.66
CA THR A 29 10.54 -11.70 18.66
C THR A 29 9.81 -10.71 17.76
N ILE A 30 9.79 -10.99 16.46
CA ILE A 30 9.07 -10.19 15.48
C ILE A 30 7.61 -10.66 15.45
N ASP A 31 6.69 -9.73 15.63
CA ASP A 31 5.26 -9.98 15.43
C ASP A 31 4.88 -9.60 14.00
N VAL A 32 4.75 -10.62 13.15
CA VAL A 32 4.43 -10.46 11.73
C VAL A 32 2.94 -10.24 11.57
N ILE A 33 2.56 -9.09 11.00
CA ILE A 33 1.18 -8.72 10.72
C ILE A 33 0.93 -8.90 9.21
N SER A 34 0.06 -9.84 8.86
CA SER A 34 -0.32 -10.11 7.48
C SER A 34 -1.80 -9.83 7.26
N ARG A 35 -2.21 -9.94 6.01
CA ARG A 35 -3.60 -9.79 5.59
C ARG A 35 -4.24 -11.17 5.35
N GLU A 36 -5.55 -11.17 5.28
CA GLU A 36 -6.40 -12.31 4.92
C GLU A 36 -6.12 -12.83 3.50
N ASP A 37 -6.47 -14.07 3.20
CA ASP A 37 -6.17 -14.73 1.91
C ASP A 37 -6.82 -14.05 0.70
N GLY A 38 -7.98 -13.42 0.85
CA GLY A 38 -8.67 -12.65 -0.20
C GLY A 38 -8.03 -11.31 -0.53
N SER A 39 -7.10 -10.83 0.32
CA SER A 39 -6.48 -9.52 0.18
C SER A 39 -5.62 -9.41 -1.08
N GLY A 40 -5.94 -8.43 -1.94
CA GLY A 40 -5.10 -8.10 -3.09
C GLY A 40 -3.75 -7.52 -2.66
N THR A 41 -3.69 -6.82 -1.51
CA THR A 41 -2.42 -6.30 -0.96
C THR A 41 -1.51 -7.44 -0.55
N ARG A 42 -2.04 -8.49 0.11
CA ARG A 42 -1.26 -9.69 0.43
C ARG A 42 -0.77 -10.35 -0.84
N GLY A 43 -1.66 -10.60 -1.82
CA GLY A 43 -1.25 -11.24 -3.06
C GLY A 43 -0.12 -10.51 -3.78
N ALA A 44 -0.22 -9.18 -3.93
CA ALA A 44 0.84 -8.38 -4.53
C ALA A 44 2.11 -8.36 -3.67
N PHE A 45 1.98 -8.23 -2.35
CA PHE A 45 3.13 -8.20 -1.43
C PHE A 45 3.94 -9.50 -1.48
N VAL A 46 3.29 -10.66 -1.36
CA VAL A 46 4.00 -11.95 -1.34
C VAL A 46 4.67 -12.27 -2.68
N GLU A 47 4.07 -11.84 -3.80
CA GLU A 47 4.64 -11.97 -5.13
C GLU A 47 5.88 -11.06 -5.29
N LEU A 48 5.74 -9.76 -4.99
CA LEU A 48 6.79 -8.75 -5.17
C LEU A 48 7.99 -8.96 -4.24
N THR A 49 7.77 -9.52 -3.05
CA THR A 49 8.83 -9.80 -2.08
C THR A 49 9.43 -11.20 -2.23
N GLY A 50 8.81 -12.05 -3.06
CA GLY A 50 9.23 -13.45 -3.21
C GLY A 50 8.89 -14.33 -1.99
N VAL A 51 7.99 -13.89 -1.11
CA VAL A 51 7.37 -14.75 -0.08
C VAL A 51 6.54 -15.85 -0.74
N GLU A 52 5.84 -15.53 -1.84
CA GLU A 52 5.23 -16.52 -2.71
C GLU A 52 6.28 -17.14 -3.62
N GLU A 53 6.36 -18.46 -3.62
CA GLU A 53 7.26 -19.23 -4.49
C GLU A 53 6.48 -20.29 -5.27
N LYS A 54 7.07 -20.78 -6.34
CA LYS A 54 6.52 -21.94 -7.07
C LYS A 54 7.03 -23.23 -6.47
N ASP A 55 6.11 -24.16 -6.19
CA ASP A 55 6.46 -25.52 -5.80
C ASP A 55 7.03 -26.33 -6.97
N ALA A 56 7.36 -27.60 -6.74
CA ALA A 56 7.93 -28.51 -7.75
C ALA A 56 6.96 -28.77 -8.92
N ASP A 57 5.67 -28.60 -8.70
CA ASP A 57 4.60 -28.78 -9.71
C ASP A 57 4.25 -27.46 -10.43
N GLY A 58 4.91 -26.34 -10.03
CA GLY A 58 4.75 -25.03 -10.62
C GLY A 58 3.57 -24.22 -10.02
N ASN A 59 2.94 -24.72 -8.96
CA ASN A 59 1.88 -23.98 -8.26
C ASN A 59 2.48 -22.88 -7.39
N LYS A 60 1.81 -21.73 -7.33
CA LYS A 60 2.16 -20.64 -6.43
C LYS A 60 1.79 -21.01 -4.98
N VAL A 61 2.78 -20.91 -4.09
CA VAL A 61 2.63 -21.18 -2.65
C VAL A 61 3.04 -19.94 -1.86
N ASP A 62 2.10 -19.40 -1.11
CA ASP A 62 2.36 -18.31 -0.15
C ASP A 62 3.01 -18.91 1.11
N ASN A 63 4.28 -18.58 1.32
CA ASN A 63 5.09 -19.04 2.44
C ASN A 63 5.04 -18.09 3.65
N THR A 64 4.04 -17.21 3.73
CA THR A 64 3.86 -16.38 4.93
C THR A 64 3.84 -17.24 6.17
N THR A 65 4.63 -16.87 7.18
CA THR A 65 4.74 -17.66 8.42
C THR A 65 3.37 -17.91 9.05
N THR A 66 3.15 -19.14 9.51
CA THR A 66 1.91 -19.53 10.18
C THR A 66 1.71 -18.83 11.54
N ASN A 67 2.76 -18.18 12.07
CA ASN A 67 2.70 -17.36 13.28
C ASN A 67 2.22 -15.95 13.01
N ALA A 68 2.02 -15.55 11.75
CA ALA A 68 1.55 -14.20 11.41
C ALA A 68 0.14 -13.96 11.96
N ILE A 69 -0.05 -12.78 12.53
CA ILE A 69 -1.37 -12.27 12.92
C ILE A 69 -2.08 -11.80 11.66
N THR A 70 -3.24 -12.39 11.38
CA THR A 70 -4.02 -12.07 10.19
C THR A 70 -5.03 -10.95 10.48
N CYS A 71 -4.93 -9.87 9.71
CA CYS A 71 -5.83 -8.72 9.76
C CYS A 71 -6.72 -8.68 8.51
N ASN A 72 -7.99 -8.30 8.66
CA ASN A 72 -8.99 -8.33 7.59
C ASN A 72 -9.22 -6.98 6.90
N SER A 73 -8.46 -5.94 7.24
CA SER A 73 -8.49 -4.64 6.54
C SER A 73 -7.19 -3.87 6.71
N THR A 74 -7.00 -2.84 5.88
CA THR A 74 -5.86 -1.91 5.97
C THR A 74 -5.81 -1.20 7.31
N GLU A 75 -6.96 -0.75 7.82
CA GLU A 75 -7.06 -0.03 9.11
C GLU A 75 -6.71 -0.92 10.29
N VAL A 76 -7.09 -2.20 10.26
CA VAL A 76 -6.73 -3.16 11.32
C VAL A 76 -5.22 -3.40 11.33
N VAL A 77 -4.55 -3.48 10.17
CA VAL A 77 -3.07 -3.57 10.11
C VAL A 77 -2.44 -2.33 10.74
N LEU A 78 -2.89 -1.12 10.36
CA LEU A 78 -2.38 0.14 10.92
C LEU A 78 -2.50 0.17 12.45
N THR A 79 -3.69 -0.13 12.96
CA THR A 79 -3.97 -0.12 14.41
C THR A 79 -3.14 -1.16 15.14
N THR A 80 -2.99 -2.37 14.58
CA THR A 80 -2.21 -3.45 15.19
C THR A 80 -0.73 -3.07 15.25
N VAL A 81 -0.14 -2.60 14.15
CA VAL A 81 1.28 -2.18 14.11
C VAL A 81 1.52 -0.97 15.02
N ALA A 82 0.59 -0.01 15.07
CA ALA A 82 0.72 1.15 15.96
C ALA A 82 0.69 0.77 17.45
N GLY A 83 0.01 -0.32 17.81
CA GLY A 83 -0.16 -0.80 19.19
C GLY A 83 0.92 -1.77 19.67
N ASP A 84 1.86 -2.18 18.82
CA ASP A 84 2.84 -3.22 19.12
C ASP A 84 4.24 -2.81 18.64
N ASP A 85 5.16 -2.59 19.59
CA ASP A 85 6.54 -2.16 19.34
C ASP A 85 7.37 -3.19 18.53
N TYR A 86 6.95 -4.44 18.50
CA TYR A 86 7.62 -5.55 17.81
C TYR A 86 6.97 -5.89 16.46
N ALA A 87 5.88 -5.22 16.11
CA ALA A 87 5.14 -5.51 14.90
C ALA A 87 5.82 -5.00 13.63
N ILE A 88 5.69 -5.79 12.58
CA ILE A 88 5.95 -5.40 11.19
C ILE A 88 4.76 -5.81 10.33
N GLY A 89 4.32 -4.95 9.43
CA GLY A 89 3.21 -5.21 8.53
C GLY A 89 3.40 -4.51 7.19
N TYR A 90 2.38 -4.54 6.35
CA TYR A 90 2.37 -3.84 5.07
C TYR A 90 0.98 -3.29 4.75
N ILE A 91 0.96 -2.13 4.13
CA ILE A 91 -0.26 -1.41 3.75
C ILE A 91 -0.11 -0.71 2.40
N SER A 92 -1.22 -0.23 1.83
CA SER A 92 -1.21 0.77 0.77
C SER A 92 -0.51 2.05 1.21
N LEU A 93 0.36 2.62 0.36
CA LEU A 93 1.05 3.88 0.62
C LEU A 93 0.06 5.03 0.85
N GLY A 94 -1.05 5.07 0.11
CA GLY A 94 -2.07 6.09 0.28
C GLY A 94 -2.77 6.06 1.64
N ALA A 95 -2.73 4.92 2.35
CA ALA A 95 -3.23 4.79 3.72
C ALA A 95 -2.20 5.15 4.81
N LEU A 96 -0.92 5.37 4.43
CA LEU A 96 0.13 5.67 5.39
C LEU A 96 -0.15 6.98 6.12
N ASN A 97 -0.12 6.91 7.45
CA ASN A 97 -0.32 8.03 8.35
C ASN A 97 0.71 8.07 9.48
N ASP A 98 0.61 9.08 10.33
CA ASP A 98 1.58 9.34 11.41
C ASP A 98 1.51 8.38 12.61
N THR A 99 0.70 7.34 12.59
CA THR A 99 0.63 6.37 13.70
C THR A 99 1.69 5.29 13.62
N VAL A 100 2.23 5.05 12.43
CA VAL A 100 3.27 4.05 12.14
C VAL A 100 4.46 4.68 11.42
N LYS A 101 5.54 3.91 11.23
CA LYS A 101 6.72 4.29 10.47
C LYS A 101 6.85 3.38 9.25
N ALA A 102 6.98 3.96 8.04
CA ALA A 102 7.34 3.22 6.85
C ALA A 102 8.86 2.99 6.80
N LEU A 103 9.25 1.78 6.43
CA LEU A 103 10.64 1.41 6.15
C LEU A 103 11.02 1.78 4.72
N LYS A 104 12.27 2.10 4.51
CA LYS A 104 12.89 2.08 3.18
C LYS A 104 13.08 0.64 2.72
N ILE A 105 13.06 0.44 1.43
CA ILE A 105 13.39 -0.86 0.83
C ILE A 105 14.61 -0.70 -0.07
N GLY A 106 15.74 -1.28 0.38
CA GLY A 106 17.03 -1.12 -0.32
C GLY A 106 17.49 0.34 -0.43
N GLY A 107 17.29 1.12 0.62
CA GLY A 107 17.60 2.54 0.67
C GLY A 107 16.58 3.48 0.03
N VAL A 108 15.50 2.94 -0.58
CA VAL A 108 14.49 3.71 -1.32
C VAL A 108 13.23 3.88 -0.46
N GLU A 109 12.77 5.12 -0.31
CA GLU A 109 11.52 5.44 0.39
C GLU A 109 10.29 5.05 -0.45
N ALA A 110 9.25 4.56 0.24
CA ALA A 110 7.93 4.43 -0.35
C ALA A 110 7.34 5.84 -0.56
N SER A 111 7.41 6.34 -1.79
CA SER A 111 6.89 7.63 -2.18
C SER A 111 6.35 7.59 -3.60
N GLU A 112 5.42 8.51 -3.91
CA GLU A 112 4.86 8.67 -5.26
C GLU A 112 5.97 8.87 -6.31
N GLU A 113 6.97 9.70 -6.01
CA GLU A 113 8.10 9.97 -6.90
C GLU A 113 8.89 8.70 -7.20
N ASN A 114 9.22 7.92 -6.16
CA ASN A 114 10.02 6.70 -6.29
C ASN A 114 9.26 5.55 -6.96
N ILE A 115 7.94 5.50 -6.81
CA ILE A 115 7.10 4.55 -7.54
C ILE A 115 7.02 4.95 -9.02
N ASN A 116 6.78 6.24 -9.29
CA ASN A 116 6.62 6.75 -10.66
C ASN A 116 7.91 6.60 -11.49
N ASN A 117 9.08 6.78 -10.89
CA ASN A 117 10.36 6.62 -11.55
C ASN A 117 10.88 5.16 -11.54
N GLY A 118 10.15 4.23 -10.91
CA GLY A 118 10.47 2.80 -10.84
C GLY A 118 11.57 2.43 -9.85
N SER A 119 12.07 3.34 -9.03
CA SER A 119 13.09 3.03 -8.02
C SER A 119 12.52 2.27 -6.82
N TYR A 120 11.25 2.53 -6.43
CA TYR A 120 10.54 1.74 -5.43
C TYR A 120 9.74 0.63 -6.11
N THR A 121 10.13 -0.61 -5.90
CA THR A 121 9.63 -1.77 -6.67
C THR A 121 8.38 -2.43 -6.08
N LEU A 122 8.04 -2.16 -4.81
CA LEU A 122 6.83 -2.70 -4.19
C LEU A 122 5.61 -1.85 -4.57
N SER A 123 5.18 -1.98 -5.82
CA SER A 123 4.02 -1.26 -6.36
C SER A 123 3.10 -2.17 -7.17
N ARG A 124 1.84 -1.79 -7.28
CA ARG A 124 0.80 -2.58 -7.90
C ARG A 124 -0.33 -1.71 -8.45
N PRO A 125 -1.14 -2.20 -9.40
CA PRO A 125 -2.31 -1.46 -9.84
C PRO A 125 -3.45 -1.52 -8.82
N PHE A 126 -4.21 -0.44 -8.76
CA PHE A 126 -5.57 -0.42 -8.28
C PHE A 126 -6.51 -0.55 -9.46
N ASN A 127 -7.37 -1.54 -9.41
CA ASN A 127 -8.32 -1.86 -10.46
C ASN A 127 -9.75 -1.67 -9.99
N ILE A 128 -10.58 -1.14 -10.86
CA ILE A 128 -12.01 -1.41 -10.83
C ILE A 128 -12.30 -2.58 -11.75
N VAL A 129 -13.27 -3.40 -11.35
CA VAL A 129 -13.65 -4.61 -12.05
C VAL A 129 -15.12 -4.50 -12.44
N THR A 130 -15.43 -4.77 -13.70
CA THR A 130 -16.79 -4.72 -14.22
C THR A 130 -17.11 -5.95 -15.04
N LYS A 131 -18.40 -6.18 -15.24
CA LYS A 131 -18.94 -7.17 -16.19
C LYS A 131 -19.63 -6.44 -17.34
N ASP A 132 -19.88 -7.12 -18.44
CA ASP A 132 -20.62 -6.52 -19.55
C ASP A 132 -22.04 -6.11 -19.14
N GLY A 133 -22.53 -5.01 -19.69
CA GLY A 133 -23.88 -4.51 -19.45
C GLY A 133 -24.04 -3.66 -18.19
N ILE A 134 -22.97 -2.96 -17.77
CA ILE A 134 -23.05 -1.99 -16.68
C ILE A 134 -24.07 -0.89 -16.96
N SER A 135 -24.63 -0.31 -15.91
CA SER A 135 -25.59 0.78 -16.01
C SER A 135 -24.95 2.10 -16.48
N ASP A 136 -25.79 3.03 -16.99
CA ASP A 136 -25.32 4.37 -17.38
C ASP A 136 -24.65 5.10 -16.22
N VAL A 137 -25.14 4.93 -14.97
CA VAL A 137 -24.54 5.52 -13.76
C VAL A 137 -23.16 4.94 -13.51
N ALA A 138 -23.00 3.62 -13.62
CA ALA A 138 -21.70 2.99 -13.45
C ALA A 138 -20.71 3.46 -14.52
N GLN A 139 -21.14 3.55 -15.79
CA GLN A 139 -20.28 4.02 -16.87
C GLN A 139 -19.90 5.50 -16.70
N ASP A 140 -20.83 6.38 -16.31
CA ASP A 140 -20.57 7.80 -16.10
C ASP A 140 -19.60 8.00 -14.91
N PHE A 141 -19.75 7.22 -13.84
CA PHE A 141 -18.81 7.24 -12.71
C PHE A 141 -17.41 6.73 -13.10
N ILE A 142 -17.31 5.68 -13.91
CA ILE A 142 -16.02 5.20 -14.46
C ILE A 142 -15.36 6.27 -15.32
N ASN A 143 -16.12 6.94 -16.17
CA ASN A 143 -15.63 8.03 -17.01
C ASN A 143 -15.10 9.19 -16.13
N TYR A 144 -15.78 9.48 -15.01
CA TYR A 144 -15.29 10.46 -14.03
C TYR A 144 -13.96 10.04 -13.41
N ILE A 145 -13.85 8.80 -12.92
CA ILE A 145 -12.60 8.29 -12.34
C ILE A 145 -11.42 8.45 -13.31
N MET A 146 -11.64 8.14 -14.59
CA MET A 146 -10.61 8.16 -15.63
C MET A 146 -10.36 9.56 -16.23
N SER A 147 -11.15 10.55 -15.85
CA SER A 147 -11.00 11.95 -16.31
C SER A 147 -9.88 12.68 -15.58
N GLU A 148 -9.52 13.87 -16.10
CA GLU A 148 -8.60 14.79 -15.42
C GLU A 148 -9.04 15.09 -13.98
N ASP A 149 -10.35 15.30 -13.76
CA ASP A 149 -10.87 15.63 -12.44
C ASP A 149 -10.76 14.46 -11.45
N GLY A 150 -11.07 13.24 -11.87
CA GLY A 150 -10.91 12.04 -11.08
C GLY A 150 -9.44 11.73 -10.79
N GLN A 151 -8.56 11.86 -11.79
CA GLN A 151 -7.14 11.59 -11.65
C GLN A 151 -6.44 12.61 -10.73
N LYS A 152 -6.86 13.88 -10.70
CA LYS A 152 -6.40 14.86 -9.70
C LYS A 152 -6.72 14.45 -8.27
N ILE A 153 -7.86 13.78 -8.03
CA ILE A 153 -8.18 13.25 -6.70
C ILE A 153 -7.23 12.11 -6.34
N ILE A 154 -6.94 11.22 -7.28
CA ILE A 154 -5.99 10.12 -7.12
C ILE A 154 -4.63 10.66 -6.72
N SER A 155 -4.08 11.62 -7.47
CA SER A 155 -2.80 12.26 -7.19
C SER A 155 -2.80 13.01 -5.84
N ALA A 156 -3.84 13.75 -5.52
CA ALA A 156 -3.97 14.47 -4.25
C ALA A 156 -4.00 13.54 -3.01
N ASN A 157 -4.27 12.25 -3.20
CA ASN A 157 -4.31 11.23 -2.15
C ASN A 157 -3.10 10.27 -2.18
N LYS A 158 -1.98 10.69 -2.75
CA LYS A 158 -0.69 9.95 -2.78
C LYS A 158 -0.69 8.68 -3.63
N TYR A 159 -1.58 8.59 -4.61
CA TYR A 159 -1.56 7.55 -5.63
C TYR A 159 -1.04 8.10 -6.96
N ILE A 160 -0.56 7.24 -7.84
CA ILE A 160 -0.02 7.64 -9.13
C ILE A 160 -1.12 7.57 -10.19
N GLU A 161 -1.31 8.68 -10.90
CA GLU A 161 -2.22 8.78 -12.03
C GLU A 161 -1.82 7.83 -13.17
N VAL A 162 -2.81 7.26 -13.84
CA VAL A 162 -2.59 6.28 -14.93
C VAL A 162 -3.21 6.71 -16.26
N ALA A 163 -4.17 7.63 -16.24
CA ALA A 163 -4.88 8.08 -17.42
C ALA A 163 -5.40 9.49 -17.23
N ASN A 164 -5.68 10.14 -18.35
CA ASN A 164 -6.38 11.41 -18.38
C ASN A 164 -7.19 11.49 -19.68
N SER A 165 -8.50 11.26 -19.58
CA SER A 165 -9.42 11.35 -20.73
C SER A 165 -9.91 12.78 -20.98
N GLY A 166 -9.29 13.79 -20.36
CA GLY A 166 -9.68 15.19 -20.41
C GLY A 166 -10.70 15.59 -19.34
N ALA A 167 -11.23 16.81 -19.48
CA ALA A 167 -12.21 17.34 -18.52
C ALA A 167 -13.50 16.50 -18.54
N PHE A 168 -14.04 16.26 -17.34
CA PHE A 168 -15.25 15.47 -17.19
C PHE A 168 -16.51 16.31 -17.42
N THR A 169 -17.46 15.72 -18.11
CA THR A 169 -18.82 16.25 -18.24
C THR A 169 -19.80 15.11 -18.02
N SER A 170 -20.55 15.16 -16.94
CA SER A 170 -21.56 14.14 -16.63
C SER A 170 -22.77 14.24 -17.57
N THR A 171 -23.29 13.09 -17.96
CA THR A 171 -24.59 12.98 -18.61
C THR A 171 -25.75 12.99 -17.62
N ASN A 172 -25.45 13.11 -16.30
CA ASN A 172 -26.38 13.13 -15.20
C ASN A 172 -27.35 11.93 -15.16
N PRO A 173 -26.87 10.70 -15.34
CA PRO A 173 -27.72 9.51 -15.28
C PRO A 173 -28.25 9.33 -13.86
N LYS A 174 -29.47 8.76 -13.77
CA LYS A 174 -30.12 8.48 -12.49
C LYS A 174 -30.09 6.98 -12.18
N GLY A 175 -29.75 6.63 -10.96
CA GLY A 175 -29.82 5.26 -10.49
C GLY A 175 -28.95 5.01 -9.26
N LYS A 176 -29.04 3.77 -8.78
CA LYS A 176 -28.19 3.26 -7.69
C LYS A 176 -27.20 2.27 -8.25
N ILE A 177 -25.95 2.34 -7.76
CA ILE A 177 -24.90 1.37 -7.98
C ILE A 177 -24.23 0.97 -6.66
N VAL A 178 -23.70 -0.24 -6.62
CA VAL A 178 -22.90 -0.75 -5.50
C VAL A 178 -21.47 -0.91 -5.98
N VAL A 179 -20.55 -0.30 -5.25
CA VAL A 179 -19.09 -0.43 -5.41
C VAL A 179 -18.58 -1.25 -4.24
N ALA A 180 -17.90 -2.37 -4.47
CA ALA A 180 -17.50 -3.26 -3.38
C ALA A 180 -16.10 -3.83 -3.56
N GLY A 181 -15.38 -4.10 -2.46
CA GLY A 181 -14.12 -4.82 -2.49
C GLY A 181 -12.99 -4.21 -1.65
N SER A 182 -11.80 -4.21 -2.20
CA SER A 182 -10.53 -3.94 -1.53
C SER A 182 -10.50 -2.78 -0.55
N SER A 183 -10.22 -3.06 0.73
CA SER A 183 -10.02 -2.06 1.79
C SER A 183 -8.86 -1.09 1.52
N SER A 184 -7.91 -1.46 0.65
CA SER A 184 -6.82 -0.56 0.24
C SER A 184 -7.27 0.46 -0.81
N VAL A 185 -8.29 0.14 -1.61
CA VAL A 185 -8.86 1.04 -2.62
C VAL A 185 -9.94 1.94 -2.01
N THR A 186 -10.60 1.49 -0.95
CA THR A 186 -11.71 2.19 -0.28
C THR A 186 -11.40 3.67 0.01
N PRO A 187 -10.26 4.06 0.60
CA PRO A 187 -10.02 5.47 0.94
C PRO A 187 -10.04 6.43 -0.26
N VAL A 188 -9.46 6.04 -1.39
CA VAL A 188 -9.51 6.87 -2.60
C VAL A 188 -10.86 6.79 -3.29
N MET A 189 -11.53 5.65 -3.24
CA MET A 189 -12.86 5.47 -3.81
C MET A 189 -13.90 6.34 -3.10
N GLU A 190 -13.82 6.49 -1.78
CA GLU A 190 -14.66 7.42 -1.01
C GLU A 190 -14.53 8.86 -1.53
N LYS A 191 -13.31 9.32 -1.77
CA LYS A 191 -13.06 10.67 -2.30
C LYS A 191 -13.58 10.86 -3.72
N LEU A 192 -13.42 9.84 -4.57
CA LEU A 192 -13.96 9.84 -5.92
C LEU A 192 -15.49 9.87 -5.93
N ILE A 193 -16.13 9.08 -5.07
CA ILE A 193 -17.59 9.06 -4.91
C ILE A 193 -18.11 10.40 -4.38
N GLU A 194 -17.49 10.96 -3.35
CA GLU A 194 -17.85 12.25 -2.76
C GLU A 194 -17.86 13.36 -3.84
N ALA A 195 -16.76 13.44 -4.59
CA ALA A 195 -16.62 14.46 -5.63
C ALA A 195 -17.57 14.24 -6.82
N TYR A 196 -17.75 12.99 -7.26
CA TYR A 196 -18.71 12.68 -8.32
C TYR A 196 -20.14 12.99 -7.93
N LYS A 197 -20.57 12.69 -6.69
CA LYS A 197 -21.92 13.00 -6.19
C LYS A 197 -22.18 14.51 -6.11
N ALA A 198 -21.14 15.34 -6.00
CA ALA A 198 -21.30 16.79 -6.09
C ALA A 198 -21.60 17.25 -7.53
N ILE A 199 -21.18 16.49 -8.55
CA ILE A 199 -21.44 16.77 -9.97
C ILE A 199 -22.77 16.16 -10.40
N ASN A 200 -23.00 14.87 -10.09
CA ASN A 200 -24.23 14.15 -10.40
C ASN A 200 -25.02 13.79 -9.13
N THR A 201 -25.91 14.66 -8.72
CA THR A 201 -26.77 14.48 -7.54
C THR A 201 -27.89 13.45 -7.73
N ASN A 202 -28.07 12.91 -8.95
CA ASN A 202 -29.05 11.86 -9.26
C ASN A 202 -28.50 10.44 -9.03
N ALA A 203 -27.17 10.30 -8.83
CA ALA A 203 -26.52 9.04 -8.60
C ALA A 203 -26.54 8.68 -7.09
N ASP A 204 -26.98 7.47 -6.77
CA ASP A 204 -26.84 6.87 -5.45
C ASP A 204 -25.74 5.78 -5.53
N ILE A 205 -24.62 6.03 -4.88
CA ILE A 205 -23.47 5.10 -4.87
C ILE A 205 -23.27 4.60 -3.47
N GLU A 206 -23.45 3.30 -3.29
CA GLU A 206 -23.17 2.58 -2.06
C GLU A 206 -21.76 1.97 -2.14
N LEU A 207 -20.93 2.23 -1.14
CA LEU A 207 -19.58 1.67 -1.03
C LEU A 207 -19.54 0.60 0.07
N GLN A 208 -19.02 -0.59 -0.27
CA GLN A 208 -18.91 -1.72 0.65
C GLN A 208 -17.44 -2.18 0.71
N GLU A 209 -16.81 -1.98 1.87
CA GLU A 209 -15.45 -2.44 2.10
C GLU A 209 -15.41 -3.95 2.37
N SER A 210 -14.44 -4.62 1.73
CA SER A 210 -14.09 -6.01 1.97
C SER A 210 -12.64 -6.28 1.49
N ASP A 211 -12.39 -7.41 0.87
CA ASP A 211 -11.14 -7.73 0.19
C ASP A 211 -11.30 -7.77 -1.34
N SER A 212 -10.16 -7.87 -2.07
CA SER A 212 -10.17 -7.86 -3.53
C SER A 212 -10.89 -9.08 -4.13
N THR A 213 -10.71 -10.25 -3.55
CA THR A 213 -11.34 -11.49 -4.05
C THR A 213 -12.86 -11.43 -3.88
N THR A 214 -13.31 -10.93 -2.72
CA THR A 214 -14.75 -10.71 -2.46
C THR A 214 -15.33 -9.69 -3.45
N GLY A 215 -14.64 -8.55 -3.71
CA GLY A 215 -15.09 -7.57 -4.70
C GLY A 215 -15.21 -8.15 -6.11
N ILE A 216 -14.20 -8.92 -6.56
CA ILE A 216 -14.21 -9.59 -7.86
C ILE A 216 -15.35 -10.61 -7.96
N THR A 217 -15.52 -11.43 -6.92
CA THR A 217 -16.60 -12.44 -6.88
C THR A 217 -17.98 -11.77 -6.91
N SER A 218 -18.18 -10.71 -6.11
CA SER A 218 -19.44 -9.94 -6.09
C SER A 218 -19.77 -9.33 -7.45
N THR A 219 -18.76 -8.87 -8.20
CA THR A 219 -18.95 -8.39 -9.58
C THR A 219 -19.34 -9.53 -10.51
N SER A 220 -18.69 -10.68 -10.40
CA SER A 220 -19.01 -11.87 -11.20
C SER A 220 -20.44 -12.33 -10.96
N ASP A 221 -20.90 -12.35 -9.71
CA ASP A 221 -22.22 -12.78 -9.28
C ASP A 221 -23.30 -11.72 -9.52
N GLY A 222 -22.90 -10.48 -9.86
CA GLY A 222 -23.81 -9.35 -10.07
C GLY A 222 -24.41 -8.79 -8.78
N THR A 223 -23.78 -9.03 -7.63
CA THR A 223 -24.20 -8.45 -6.34
C THR A 223 -23.59 -7.07 -6.08
N CYS A 224 -22.57 -6.68 -6.86
CA CYS A 224 -22.13 -5.28 -7.02
C CYS A 224 -21.95 -4.94 -8.49
N ASP A 225 -22.00 -3.65 -8.82
CA ASP A 225 -21.86 -3.12 -10.17
C ASP A 225 -20.38 -2.90 -10.55
N ILE A 226 -19.57 -2.50 -9.56
CA ILE A 226 -18.15 -2.24 -9.71
C ILE A 226 -17.40 -2.91 -8.56
N GLY A 227 -16.51 -3.84 -8.89
CA GLY A 227 -15.58 -4.44 -7.94
C GLY A 227 -14.34 -3.57 -7.75
N MET A 228 -13.72 -3.63 -6.59
CA MET A 228 -12.42 -2.99 -6.31
C MET A 228 -11.37 -4.05 -6.03
N ALA A 229 -10.23 -3.98 -6.73
CA ALA A 229 -9.11 -4.89 -6.53
C ALA A 229 -7.79 -4.14 -6.46
N SER A 230 -6.93 -4.53 -5.51
CA SER A 230 -5.59 -3.98 -5.32
C SER A 230 -4.49 -4.96 -5.78
N ARG A 231 -4.76 -5.65 -6.85
CA ARG A 231 -3.92 -6.57 -7.61
C ARG A 231 -4.46 -6.76 -9.03
N GLU A 232 -3.67 -7.36 -9.88
CA GLU A 232 -4.16 -7.85 -11.16
C GLU A 232 -5.22 -8.95 -10.99
N LEU A 233 -6.09 -9.10 -11.98
CA LEU A 233 -7.00 -10.24 -12.05
C LEU A 233 -6.21 -11.50 -12.38
N LYS A 234 -6.60 -12.61 -11.76
CA LYS A 234 -6.11 -13.94 -12.12
C LYS A 234 -6.71 -14.38 -13.46
N ASP A 235 -6.03 -15.26 -14.18
CA ASP A 235 -6.55 -15.83 -15.44
C ASP A 235 -7.93 -16.45 -15.27
N THR A 236 -8.17 -17.11 -14.12
CA THR A 236 -9.48 -17.71 -13.78
C THR A 236 -10.56 -16.66 -13.59
N GLU A 237 -10.24 -15.46 -13.10
CA GLU A 237 -11.18 -14.36 -12.92
C GLU A 237 -11.48 -13.68 -14.27
N THR A 238 -10.45 -13.47 -15.09
CA THR A 238 -10.61 -12.95 -16.45
C THR A 238 -11.46 -13.89 -17.32
N ALA A 239 -11.31 -15.22 -17.16
CA ALA A 239 -12.10 -16.22 -17.86
C ALA A 239 -13.61 -16.16 -17.54
N LEU A 240 -14.02 -15.51 -16.44
CA LEU A 240 -15.43 -15.25 -16.10
C LEU A 240 -16.04 -14.08 -16.90
N GLY A 241 -15.30 -13.49 -17.82
CA GLY A 241 -15.74 -12.33 -18.61
C GLY A 241 -15.67 -11.01 -17.85
N LEU A 242 -14.90 -10.97 -16.75
CA LEU A 242 -14.64 -9.74 -16.00
C LEU A 242 -13.61 -8.87 -16.70
N LYS A 243 -13.78 -7.56 -16.61
CA LYS A 243 -12.90 -6.56 -17.18
C LYS A 243 -12.29 -5.72 -16.05
N ALA A 244 -10.96 -5.67 -15.99
CA ALA A 244 -10.25 -4.79 -15.11
C ALA A 244 -9.91 -3.47 -15.83
N THR A 245 -10.07 -2.37 -15.13
CA THR A 245 -9.59 -1.05 -15.55
C THR A 245 -8.68 -0.52 -14.46
N VAL A 246 -7.40 -0.28 -14.78
CA VAL A 246 -6.46 0.33 -13.86
C VAL A 246 -6.86 1.78 -13.64
N ILE A 247 -7.09 2.16 -12.39
CA ILE A 247 -7.49 3.54 -12.02
C ILE A 247 -6.35 4.32 -11.38
N ALA A 248 -5.37 3.63 -10.78
CA ALA A 248 -4.20 4.22 -10.14
C ALA A 248 -3.08 3.17 -10.02
N MET A 249 -1.83 3.63 -9.85
CA MET A 249 -0.77 2.80 -9.27
C MET A 249 -0.59 3.18 -7.80
N ASP A 250 -0.34 2.18 -6.96
CA ASP A 250 -0.16 2.33 -5.53
C ASP A 250 1.09 1.60 -5.05
N GLY A 251 1.80 2.20 -4.09
CA GLY A 251 2.91 1.55 -3.40
C GLY A 251 2.44 0.68 -2.25
N ILE A 252 3.19 -0.39 -1.97
CA ILE A 252 3.02 -1.16 -0.74
C ILE A 252 4.11 -0.73 0.24
N ALA A 253 3.73 0.02 1.27
CA ALA A 253 4.63 0.43 2.33
C ALA A 253 4.79 -0.70 3.36
N VAL A 254 6.03 -1.13 3.62
CA VAL A 254 6.35 -1.97 4.78
C VAL A 254 6.42 -1.07 5.99
N ILE A 255 5.67 -1.38 7.03
CA ILE A 255 5.49 -0.51 8.20
C ILE A 255 5.87 -1.22 9.49
N VAL A 256 6.39 -0.44 10.43
CA VAL A 256 6.70 -0.85 11.80
C VAL A 256 6.13 0.16 12.80
N ASN A 257 6.10 -0.20 14.07
CA ASN A 257 5.78 0.74 15.13
C ASN A 257 6.78 1.92 15.13
N LYS A 258 6.36 3.10 15.54
CA LYS A 258 7.21 4.29 15.63
C LYS A 258 8.42 4.14 16.57
N ASN A 259 8.28 3.31 17.60
CA ASN A 259 9.35 3.03 18.55
C ASN A 259 10.38 2.03 18.01
N ASN A 260 10.06 1.32 16.91
CA ASN A 260 11.00 0.38 16.30
C ASN A 260 12.18 1.16 15.66
N PRO A 261 13.43 0.84 15.97
CA PRO A 261 14.60 1.55 15.46
C PRO A 261 14.95 1.22 13.99
N ALA A 262 14.35 0.18 13.39
CA ALA A 262 14.59 -0.19 11.99
C ALA A 262 14.15 0.94 11.03
N ASP A 263 14.99 1.24 10.02
CA ASP A 263 14.70 2.29 9.03
C ASP A 263 14.74 1.78 7.59
N ASP A 264 15.50 0.71 7.33
CA ASP A 264 15.73 0.20 5.97
C ASP A 264 15.96 -1.31 6.01
N TYR A 265 15.31 -2.03 5.09
CA TYR A 265 15.56 -3.44 4.82
C TYR A 265 15.59 -3.70 3.32
N THR A 266 16.37 -4.70 2.92
CA THR A 266 16.31 -5.24 1.57
C THR A 266 15.03 -6.06 1.38
N VAL A 267 14.64 -6.32 0.13
CA VAL A 267 13.51 -7.21 -0.19
C VAL A 267 13.74 -8.60 0.41
N ASP A 268 14.99 -9.12 0.37
CA ASP A 268 15.32 -10.43 0.95
C ASP A 268 15.18 -10.46 2.47
N GLN A 269 15.54 -9.38 3.16
CA GLN A 269 15.33 -9.27 4.61
C GLN A 269 13.84 -9.26 4.94
N VAL A 270 13.03 -8.51 4.20
CA VAL A 270 11.56 -8.52 4.33
C VAL A 270 11.02 -9.93 4.08
N LYS A 271 11.45 -10.61 3.01
CA LYS A 271 11.10 -12.02 2.75
C LYS A 271 11.42 -12.92 3.94
N ASN A 272 12.64 -12.83 4.48
CA ASN A 272 13.06 -13.65 5.61
C ASN A 272 12.21 -13.45 6.87
N ILE A 273 11.79 -12.20 7.11
CA ILE A 273 10.87 -11.88 8.21
C ILE A 273 9.50 -12.54 7.97
N PHE A 274 8.91 -12.30 6.80
CA PHE A 274 7.55 -12.74 6.52
C PHE A 274 7.41 -14.26 6.31
N THR A 275 8.51 -14.94 5.95
CA THR A 275 8.56 -16.42 5.93
C THR A 275 8.86 -17.03 7.31
N GLY A 276 9.25 -16.22 8.30
CA GLY A 276 9.66 -16.69 9.63
C GLY A 276 11.10 -17.22 9.67
N SER A 277 11.88 -17.09 8.59
CA SER A 277 13.30 -17.44 8.56
C SER A 277 14.13 -16.54 9.48
N ALA A 278 13.71 -15.29 9.68
CA ALA A 278 14.19 -14.39 10.73
C ALA A 278 13.03 -14.17 11.72
N ALA A 279 13.06 -14.84 12.86
CA ALA A 279 12.01 -14.78 13.86
C ALA A 279 12.24 -13.69 14.92
N LYS A 280 13.42 -13.09 14.96
CA LYS A 280 13.79 -12.03 15.90
C LYS A 280 14.44 -10.87 15.15
N TRP A 281 14.26 -9.66 15.67
CA TRP A 281 14.83 -8.46 15.09
C TRP A 281 16.36 -8.51 14.97
N GLU A 282 17.06 -9.10 15.95
CA GLU A 282 18.53 -9.27 15.92
C GLU A 282 19.02 -10.28 14.88
N ASP A 283 18.15 -11.11 14.31
CA ASP A 283 18.48 -12.13 13.30
C ASP A 283 18.33 -11.60 11.87
N VAL A 284 17.76 -10.40 11.69
CA VAL A 284 17.57 -9.78 10.37
C VAL A 284 18.92 -9.25 9.87
N LYS A 285 19.54 -9.96 8.89
CA LYS A 285 20.89 -9.69 8.37
C LYS A 285 20.85 -9.39 6.87
#